data_e8812f21de5372e5dd2b92b2d9410ddc
#
_entry.id   e8812f21de5372e5dd2b92b2d9410ddc
#
_cell.length_a   1.000
_cell.length_b   1.000
_cell.length_c   1.000
_cell.angle_alpha   90.00
_cell.angle_beta   90.00
_cell.angle_gamma   90.00
#
_symmetry.space_group_name_H-M   'P 1'
#
loop_
_entity.id
_entity.type
_entity.pdbx_description
1 polymer ?
#
loop_
_entity_poly.entity_id
_entity_poly.type
_entity_poly.pdbx_seq_one_letter_code
_entity_poly.pdbx_strand_id
1 'polypeptide(L)'
;MHKVLIALGSNTQQEVNIKAATEKLLDLLAPDGRTTPAIWTEPIGIPHSDRFLNSLVAGSTTLELDALNALLKQMERDSGRRPGACTLDLDVLSYDGVHYHESDWQRDYIQELLNYL
;
A
#
# COMPACT_ATOMS: atom_id res chain seq x y z
N MET A 1 -12.71 -16.80 -0.52
CA MET A 1 -11.83 -15.67 -0.84
C MET A 1 -11.07 -15.23 0.39
N HIS A 2 -9.86 -14.73 0.21
CA HIS A 2 -9.00 -14.26 1.30
C HIS A 2 -9.21 -12.76 1.53
N LYS A 3 -9.33 -12.35 2.77
CA LYS A 3 -9.48 -10.95 3.14
C LYS A 3 -8.11 -10.32 3.32
N VAL A 4 -7.87 -9.18 2.66
CA VAL A 4 -6.55 -8.54 2.66
C VAL A 4 -6.62 -7.06 2.96
N LEU A 5 -5.53 -6.55 3.55
CA LEU A 5 -5.29 -5.14 3.77
C LEU A 5 -3.90 -4.82 3.21
N ILE A 6 -3.83 -3.82 2.34
CA ILE A 6 -2.59 -3.44 1.66
C ILE A 6 -2.31 -1.98 1.94
N ALA A 7 -1.05 -1.69 2.33
CA ALA A 7 -0.56 -0.33 2.51
C ALA A 7 0.13 0.14 1.24
N LEU A 8 -0.15 1.37 0.85
CA LEU A 8 0.46 2.02 -0.31
C LEU A 8 1.25 3.25 0.16
N GLY A 9 2.43 3.45 -0.42
CA GLY A 9 3.23 4.64 -0.17
C GLY A 9 3.98 5.07 -1.42
N SER A 10 4.24 6.36 -1.55
CA SER A 10 5.04 6.92 -2.65
C SER A 10 5.70 8.22 -2.20
N ASN A 11 6.96 8.41 -2.59
CA ASN A 11 7.68 9.67 -2.35
C ASN A 11 8.07 10.40 -3.65
N THR A 12 7.58 9.95 -4.81
CA THR A 12 7.90 10.52 -6.11
C THR A 12 6.64 10.48 -6.97
N GLN A 13 6.24 11.64 -7.54
CA GLN A 13 4.99 11.78 -8.27
C GLN A 13 3.83 11.11 -7.52
N GLN A 14 3.73 11.45 -6.26
CA GLN A 14 2.97 10.72 -5.26
C GLN A 14 1.51 10.55 -5.64
N GLU A 15 0.84 11.63 -6.02
CA GLU A 15 -0.60 11.59 -6.32
C GLU A 15 -0.90 10.71 -7.53
N VAL A 16 -0.07 10.79 -8.57
CA VAL A 16 -0.24 9.98 -9.79
C VAL A 16 -0.02 8.50 -9.48
N ASN A 17 1.05 8.19 -8.77
CA ASN A 17 1.41 6.80 -8.47
C ASN A 17 0.42 6.14 -7.51
N ILE A 18 -0.02 6.86 -6.47
CA ILE A 18 -1.01 6.34 -5.52
C ILE A 18 -2.35 6.12 -6.21
N LYS A 19 -2.79 7.07 -7.05
CA LYS A 19 -4.04 6.92 -7.76
C LYS A 19 -4.02 5.71 -8.70
N ALA A 20 -2.97 5.56 -9.49
CA ALA A 20 -2.85 4.46 -10.44
C ALA A 20 -2.82 3.10 -9.73
N ALA A 21 -2.05 2.99 -8.64
CA ALA A 21 -1.97 1.76 -7.86
C ALA A 21 -3.31 1.43 -7.19
N THR A 22 -3.98 2.44 -6.64
CA THR A 22 -5.29 2.26 -6.01
C THR A 22 -6.31 1.70 -7.00
N GLU A 23 -6.37 2.25 -8.21
CA GLU A 23 -7.31 1.78 -9.24
C GLU A 23 -7.05 0.31 -9.59
N LYS A 24 -5.78 -0.08 -9.77
CA LYS A 24 -5.42 -1.47 -10.07
C LYS A 24 -5.78 -2.41 -8.92
N LEU A 25 -5.53 -2.00 -7.69
CA LEU A 25 -5.82 -2.82 -6.52
C LEU A 25 -7.33 -2.96 -6.30
N LEU A 26 -8.11 -1.90 -6.52
CA LEU A 26 -9.56 -1.99 -6.41
C LEU A 26 -10.12 -2.96 -7.45
N ASP A 27 -9.61 -2.97 -8.67
CA ASP A 27 -10.02 -3.94 -9.69
C ASP A 27 -9.65 -5.37 -9.27
N LEU A 28 -8.45 -5.55 -8.72
CA LEU A 28 -8.00 -6.86 -8.25
C LEU A 28 -8.86 -7.39 -7.11
N LEU A 29 -9.30 -6.50 -6.22
CA LEU A 29 -10.03 -6.86 -5.01
C LEU A 29 -11.55 -6.70 -5.15
N ALA A 30 -12.06 -6.52 -6.37
CA ALA A 30 -13.50 -6.40 -6.61
C ALA A 30 -14.23 -7.71 -6.24
N PRO A 31 -15.50 -7.60 -5.80
CA PRO A 31 -16.33 -6.40 -5.76
C PRO A 31 -16.29 -5.62 -4.45
N ASP A 32 -15.63 -6.12 -3.40
CA ASP A 32 -15.66 -5.50 -2.06
C ASP A 32 -14.44 -4.63 -1.77
N GLY A 33 -13.63 -4.30 -2.78
CA GLY A 33 -12.48 -3.43 -2.64
C GLY A 33 -12.88 -2.02 -2.20
N ARG A 34 -12.14 -1.47 -1.22
CA ARG A 34 -12.34 -0.11 -0.74
C ARG A 34 -10.99 0.51 -0.36
N THR A 35 -10.94 1.83 -0.42
CA THR A 35 -9.72 2.58 -0.11
C THR A 35 -9.99 3.68 0.89
N THR A 36 -8.92 4.10 1.58
CA THR A 36 -8.93 5.27 2.46
C THR A 36 -8.56 6.52 1.67
N PRO A 37 -8.79 7.72 2.23
CA PRO A 37 -8.10 8.91 1.73
C PRO A 37 -6.59 8.71 1.82
N ALA A 38 -5.83 9.47 1.04
CA ALA A 38 -4.38 9.47 1.13
C ALA A 38 -3.92 10.62 2.02
N ILE A 39 -2.91 10.37 2.86
CA ILE A 39 -2.36 11.38 3.77
C ILE A 39 -0.86 11.51 3.59
N TRP A 40 -0.36 12.73 3.80
CA TRP A 40 1.07 13.04 3.72
C TRP A 40 1.76 12.74 5.04
N THR A 41 2.93 12.09 4.95
CA THR A 41 3.77 11.83 6.13
C THR A 41 5.22 12.20 5.84
N GLU A 42 5.97 12.50 6.92
CA GLU A 42 7.40 12.70 6.80
C GLU A 42 8.12 11.37 6.55
N PRO A 43 9.23 11.38 5.77
CA PRO A 43 9.97 10.15 5.51
C PRO A 43 10.57 9.57 6.80
N ILE A 44 10.52 8.25 6.92
CA ILE A 44 11.05 7.53 8.08
C ILE A 44 12.31 6.79 7.63
N GLY A 45 13.46 7.15 8.23
CA GLY A 45 14.73 6.49 7.94
C GLY A 45 15.35 6.83 6.59
N ILE A 46 14.81 7.82 5.88
CA ILE A 46 15.33 8.27 4.58
C ILE A 46 15.57 9.77 4.66
N PRO A 47 16.76 10.21 5.12
CA PRO A 47 17.06 11.65 5.23
C PRO A 47 17.04 12.32 3.84
N HIS A 48 16.54 13.54 3.80
CA HIS A 48 16.48 14.37 2.59
C HIS A 48 15.54 13.85 1.49
N SER A 49 14.69 12.87 1.79
CA SER A 49 13.68 12.43 0.84
C SER A 49 12.46 13.35 0.88
N ASP A 50 11.67 13.37 -0.20
CA ASP A 50 10.37 14.03 -0.20
C ASP A 50 9.41 13.28 0.74
N ARG A 51 8.34 13.99 1.14
CA ARG A 51 7.30 13.37 1.96
C ARG A 51 6.65 12.20 1.22
N PHE A 52 6.18 11.25 2.00
CA PHE A 52 5.37 10.16 1.48
C PHE A 52 3.89 10.51 1.46
N LEU A 53 3.21 10.06 0.42
CA LEU A 53 1.76 10.00 0.39
C LEU A 53 1.37 8.55 0.66
N ASN A 54 0.47 8.33 1.64
CA ASN A 54 0.13 7.00 2.13
C ASN A 54 -1.36 6.78 2.12
N SER A 55 -1.77 5.55 1.81
CA SER A 55 -3.17 5.13 1.90
C SER A 55 -3.26 3.63 2.15
N LEU A 56 -4.48 3.15 2.40
CA LEU A 56 -4.76 1.73 2.57
C LEU A 56 -5.83 1.31 1.56
N VAL A 57 -5.71 0.06 1.10
CA VAL A 57 -6.75 -0.60 0.30
C VAL A 57 -7.09 -1.92 0.97
N ALA A 58 -8.38 -2.20 1.11
CA ALA A 58 -8.86 -3.44 1.69
C ALA A 58 -9.85 -4.12 0.75
N GLY A 59 -9.95 -5.42 0.83
CA GLY A 59 -10.90 -6.18 0.04
C GLY A 59 -10.63 -7.67 0.13
N SER A 60 -11.08 -8.41 -0.88
CA SER A 60 -10.91 -9.86 -0.94
C SER A 60 -10.27 -10.27 -2.25
N THR A 61 -9.49 -11.35 -2.21
CA THR A 61 -8.81 -11.90 -3.39
C THR A 61 -8.86 -13.41 -3.37
N THR A 62 -8.81 -14.02 -4.57
CA THR A 62 -8.63 -15.47 -4.71
C THR A 62 -7.16 -15.85 -4.71
N LEU A 63 -6.23 -14.88 -4.76
CA LEU A 63 -4.80 -15.15 -4.79
C LEU A 63 -4.30 -15.67 -3.45
N GLU A 64 -3.42 -16.68 -3.50
CA GLU A 64 -2.64 -17.08 -2.34
C GLU A 64 -1.66 -15.96 -1.97
N LEU A 65 -1.20 -15.94 -0.73
CA LEU A 65 -0.34 -14.85 -0.23
C LEU A 65 0.92 -14.66 -1.08
N ASP A 66 1.59 -15.75 -1.46
CA ASP A 66 2.81 -15.66 -2.25
C ASP A 66 2.55 -15.05 -3.63
N ALA A 67 1.44 -15.42 -4.26
CA ALA A 67 1.06 -14.87 -5.56
C ALA A 67 0.71 -13.38 -5.44
N LEU A 68 0.01 -13.00 -4.37
CA LEU A 68 -0.31 -11.60 -4.10
C LEU A 68 0.97 -10.78 -3.91
N ASN A 69 1.89 -11.25 -3.08
CA ASN A 69 3.15 -10.56 -2.85
C ASN A 69 3.96 -10.42 -4.15
N ALA A 70 3.99 -11.47 -5.00
CA ALA A 70 4.69 -11.41 -6.28
C ALA A 70 4.08 -10.34 -7.19
N LEU A 71 2.76 -10.25 -7.22
CA LEU A 71 2.05 -9.23 -8.02
C LEU A 71 2.36 -7.81 -7.52
N LEU A 72 2.36 -7.60 -6.21
CA LEU A 72 2.67 -6.29 -5.63
C LEU A 72 4.11 -5.88 -5.95
N LYS A 73 5.06 -6.80 -5.86
CA LYS A 73 6.46 -6.54 -6.22
C LYS A 73 6.60 -6.20 -7.70
N GLN A 74 5.83 -6.85 -8.56
CA GLN A 74 5.82 -6.53 -9.99
C GLN A 74 5.29 -5.12 -10.23
N MET A 75 4.23 -4.72 -9.53
CA MET A 75 3.69 -3.37 -9.62
C MET A 75 4.73 -2.33 -9.19
N GLU A 76 5.48 -2.59 -8.13
CA GLU A 76 6.56 -1.71 -7.68
C GLU A 76 7.62 -1.55 -8.77
N ARG A 77 8.06 -2.64 -9.38
CA ARG A 77 9.05 -2.60 -10.47
C ARG A 77 8.52 -1.83 -11.68
N ASP A 78 7.28 -2.10 -12.05
CA ASP A 78 6.66 -1.45 -13.23
C ASP A 78 6.48 0.05 -13.03
N SER A 79 6.42 0.53 -11.79
CA SER A 79 6.32 1.95 -11.48
C SER A 79 7.63 2.72 -11.68
N GLY A 80 8.73 2.02 -11.95
CA GLY A 80 10.04 2.64 -12.12
C GLY A 80 10.80 2.87 -10.82
N ARG A 81 10.50 2.10 -9.76
CA ARG A 81 11.18 2.23 -8.47
C ARG A 81 12.69 2.02 -8.62
N ARG A 82 13.47 2.90 -8.00
CA ARG A 82 14.94 2.87 -8.02
C ARG A 82 15.48 3.44 -6.71
N PRO A 83 16.79 3.23 -6.39
CA PRO A 83 17.39 3.80 -5.17
C PRO A 83 17.12 5.30 -5.06
N GLY A 84 16.66 5.77 -3.90
CA GLY A 84 16.37 7.18 -3.62
C GLY A 84 15.03 7.67 -4.16
N ALA A 85 14.35 6.89 -4.99
CA ALA A 85 13.05 7.28 -5.54
C ALA A 85 12.06 6.12 -5.35
N CYS A 86 11.33 6.16 -4.23
CA CYS A 86 10.29 5.19 -3.94
C CYS A 86 9.01 5.59 -4.66
N THR A 87 8.93 5.26 -5.96
CA THR A 87 7.75 5.58 -6.78
C THR A 87 6.51 4.88 -6.26
N LEU A 88 6.67 3.65 -5.76
CA LEU A 88 5.57 2.89 -5.20
C LEU A 88 6.10 1.86 -4.21
N ASP A 89 5.49 1.82 -3.02
CA ASP A 89 5.74 0.83 -1.98
C ASP A 89 4.41 0.19 -1.61
N LEU A 90 4.33 -1.13 -1.75
CA LEU A 90 3.11 -1.88 -1.52
C LEU A 90 3.39 -3.04 -0.56
N ASP A 91 2.70 -3.06 0.57
CA ASP A 91 2.89 -4.08 1.60
C ASP A 91 1.55 -4.69 2.02
N VAL A 92 1.49 -6.00 2.08
CA VAL A 92 0.36 -6.70 2.69
C VAL A 92 0.47 -6.55 4.21
N LEU A 93 -0.45 -5.79 4.80
CA LEU A 93 -0.50 -5.62 6.26
C LEU A 93 -1.27 -6.71 6.95
N SER A 94 -2.28 -7.28 6.31
CA SER A 94 -2.97 -8.46 6.82
C SER A 94 -3.50 -9.33 5.71
N TYR A 95 -3.56 -10.63 6.00
CA TYR A 95 -4.08 -11.64 5.09
C TYR A 95 -4.81 -12.68 5.94
N ASP A 96 -6.14 -12.76 5.76
CA ASP A 96 -7.03 -13.63 6.55
C ASP A 96 -6.84 -13.46 8.07
N GLY A 97 -6.68 -12.21 8.51
CA GLY A 97 -6.55 -11.88 9.92
C GLY A 97 -5.14 -12.02 10.50
N VAL A 98 -4.18 -12.52 9.72
CA VAL A 98 -2.78 -12.58 10.15
C VAL A 98 -2.09 -11.28 9.78
N HIS A 99 -1.45 -10.63 10.76
CA HIS A 99 -0.75 -9.36 10.55
C HIS A 99 0.68 -9.59 10.11
N TYR A 100 1.11 -8.76 9.16
CA TYR A 100 2.49 -8.70 8.65
C TYR A 100 2.99 -7.27 8.81
N HIS A 101 4.31 -7.07 8.80
CA HIS A 101 4.91 -5.75 8.99
C HIS A 101 4.48 -5.10 10.31
N GLU A 102 4.70 -5.81 11.41
CA GLU A 102 4.21 -5.41 12.75
C GLU A 102 4.62 -4.00 13.14
N SER A 103 5.84 -3.55 12.78
CA SER A 103 6.29 -2.20 13.09
C SER A 103 5.44 -1.13 12.40
N ASP A 104 4.90 -1.42 11.22
CA ASP A 104 4.06 -0.48 10.49
C ASP A 104 2.70 -0.30 11.18
N TRP A 105 2.16 -1.36 11.77
CA TRP A 105 0.89 -1.29 12.50
C TRP A 105 0.91 -0.28 13.63
N GLN A 106 2.09 -0.01 14.21
CA GLN A 106 2.23 0.90 15.34
C GLN A 106 2.39 2.36 14.92
N ARG A 107 2.50 2.65 13.64
CA ARG A 107 2.65 4.02 13.15
C ARG A 107 1.33 4.78 13.23
N ASP A 108 1.42 6.04 13.67
CA ASP A 108 0.23 6.88 13.87
C ASP A 108 -0.61 6.99 12.60
N TYR A 109 0.02 7.17 11.44
CA TYR A 109 -0.72 7.34 10.20
C TYR A 109 -1.46 6.07 9.78
N ILE A 110 -0.94 4.89 10.08
CA ILE A 110 -1.64 3.62 9.82
C ILE A 110 -2.89 3.54 10.70
N GLN A 111 -2.76 3.84 12.00
CA GLN A 111 -3.89 3.83 12.92
C GLN A 111 -4.96 4.85 12.50
N GLU A 112 -4.55 6.02 12.04
CA GLU A 112 -5.48 7.03 11.52
C GLU A 112 -6.22 6.51 10.28
N LEU A 113 -5.50 5.94 9.32
CA LEU A 113 -6.10 5.43 8.07
C LEU A 113 -7.07 4.28 8.32
N LEU A 114 -6.78 3.41 9.29
CA LEU A 114 -7.68 2.29 9.63
C LEU A 114 -9.08 2.76 10.01
N ASN A 115 -9.21 3.97 10.56
CA ASN A 115 -10.52 4.51 10.94
C ASN A 115 -11.45 4.75 9.75
N TYR A 116 -10.93 4.77 8.54
CA TYR A 116 -11.73 4.98 7.32
C TYR A 116 -12.22 3.67 6.68
N LEU A 117 -11.83 2.54 7.24
CA LEU A 117 -12.21 1.21 6.69
C LEU A 117 -13.40 0.54 7.42
#